data_db2450b04472bc7c95c563b3b0ba3fc7
#
_entry.id   db2450b04472bc7c95c563b3b0ba3fc7
#
_cell.length_a   1.000
_cell.length_b   1.000
_cell.length_c   1.000
_cell.angle_alpha   90.00
_cell.angle_beta   90.00
_cell.angle_gamma   90.00
#
_symmetry.space_group_name_H-M   'P 1'
#
loop_
_entity.id
_entity.type
_entity.pdbx_description
1 polymer ?
#
loop_
_entity_poly.entity_id
_entity_poly.type
_entity_poly.pdbx_seq_one_letter_code
_entity_poly.pdbx_strand_id
1 'polypeptide(L)'
;MVLENLEPKEVFRFFEEICQVPHGTFDTKRISDYCVAFAKERGLACIQDETNNIIISKPGTVGYENSEPVIIQGHMDMVCEKRPESNHDFKKDPLELYVEDGYVKAKDTTLGGDDGIAVAMALAILDSKDIPHPPIEAVFTVDEEIGMGGAENID
;
A
#
# COMPACT_ATOMS: atom_id res chain seq x y z
N MET A 1 -17.38 -3.75 -4.66
CA MET A 1 -15.92 -3.78 -4.98
C MET A 1 -15.69 -4.76 -6.12
N VAL A 2 -14.79 -4.42 -7.03
CA VAL A 2 -14.52 -5.23 -8.24
C VAL A 2 -13.76 -6.52 -7.87
N LEU A 3 -12.90 -6.44 -6.85
CA LEU A 3 -12.00 -7.52 -6.44
C LEU A 3 -12.57 -8.37 -5.28
N GLU A 4 -13.79 -8.16 -4.84
CA GLU A 4 -14.40 -8.79 -3.64
C GLU A 4 -14.46 -10.32 -3.65
N ASN A 5 -14.40 -10.94 -4.83
CA ASN A 5 -14.45 -12.38 -5.01
C ASN A 5 -13.06 -13.03 -5.17
N LEU A 6 -11.99 -12.25 -5.07
CA LEU A 6 -10.62 -12.76 -5.17
C LEU A 6 -10.09 -13.16 -3.78
N GLU A 7 -9.20 -14.16 -3.76
CA GLU A 7 -8.50 -14.62 -2.56
C GLU A 7 -6.99 -14.34 -2.66
N PRO A 8 -6.34 -13.93 -1.58
CA PRO A 8 -6.85 -13.65 -0.23
C PRO A 8 -7.70 -12.36 -0.18
N LYS A 9 -8.90 -12.43 0.38
CA LYS A 9 -9.88 -11.33 0.38
C LYS A 9 -9.31 -10.01 0.90
N GLU A 10 -8.66 -10.06 2.06
CA GLU A 10 -8.18 -8.84 2.71
C GLU A 10 -7.07 -8.16 1.90
N VAL A 11 -6.21 -8.93 1.24
CA VAL A 11 -5.17 -8.37 0.36
C VAL A 11 -5.81 -7.63 -0.81
N PHE A 12 -6.77 -8.26 -1.49
CA PHE A 12 -7.43 -7.63 -2.64
C PHE A 12 -8.35 -6.48 -2.24
N ARG A 13 -8.93 -6.51 -1.04
CA ARG A 13 -9.68 -5.38 -0.48
C ARG A 13 -8.77 -4.17 -0.31
N PHE A 14 -7.62 -4.32 0.35
CA PHE A 14 -6.67 -3.22 0.54
C PHE A 14 -6.03 -2.77 -0.78
N PHE A 15 -5.76 -3.69 -1.69
CA PHE A 15 -5.27 -3.32 -3.02
C PHE A 15 -6.28 -2.45 -3.78
N GLU A 16 -7.56 -2.82 -3.76
CA GLU A 16 -8.63 -2.01 -4.37
C GLU A 16 -8.77 -0.63 -3.70
N GLU A 17 -8.68 -0.56 -2.36
CA GLU A 17 -8.68 0.71 -1.62
C GLU A 17 -7.49 1.61 -2.02
N ILE A 18 -6.27 1.05 -2.12
CA ILE A 18 -5.07 1.77 -2.60
C ILE A 18 -5.32 2.33 -4.00
N CYS A 19 -5.88 1.54 -4.91
CA CYS A 19 -6.16 1.96 -6.29
C CYS A 19 -7.22 3.08 -6.40
N GLN A 20 -8.02 3.32 -5.36
CA GLN A 20 -8.94 4.45 -5.28
C GLN A 20 -8.26 5.77 -4.93
N VAL A 21 -7.05 5.72 -4.37
CA VAL A 21 -6.27 6.90 -3.98
C VAL A 21 -5.24 7.18 -5.06
N PRO A 22 -5.23 8.35 -5.72
CA PRO A 22 -4.13 8.73 -6.59
C PRO A 22 -2.79 8.72 -5.85
N HIS A 23 -1.79 8.00 -6.40
CA HIS A 23 -0.51 7.76 -5.74
C HIS A 23 0.67 7.63 -6.73
N GLY A 24 0.67 8.46 -7.76
CA GLY A 24 1.82 8.54 -8.67
C GLY A 24 3.08 9.01 -7.97
N THR A 25 4.26 8.66 -8.51
CA THR A 25 5.56 9.15 -8.04
C THR A 25 5.54 10.68 -7.93
N PHE A 26 6.03 11.23 -6.83
CA PHE A 26 5.96 12.64 -6.43
C PHE A 26 4.55 13.19 -6.10
N ASP A 27 3.51 12.34 -6.09
CA ASP A 27 2.16 12.69 -5.62
C ASP A 27 1.68 11.70 -4.55
N THR A 28 2.46 11.54 -3.49
CA THR A 28 2.34 10.47 -2.50
C THR A 28 1.68 10.88 -1.19
N LYS A 29 1.38 12.17 -0.99
CA LYS A 29 0.82 12.64 0.28
C LYS A 29 -0.52 11.97 0.63
N ARG A 30 -1.40 11.76 -0.34
CA ARG A 30 -2.73 11.19 -0.10
C ARG A 30 -2.67 9.72 0.27
N ILE A 31 -1.81 8.93 -0.39
CA ILE A 31 -1.63 7.53 -0.03
C ILE A 31 -0.93 7.38 1.32
N SER A 32 0.02 8.26 1.62
CA SER A 32 0.65 8.34 2.95
C SER A 32 -0.38 8.66 4.04
N ASP A 33 -1.25 9.64 3.81
CA ASP A 33 -2.34 9.99 4.75
C ASP A 33 -3.37 8.86 4.91
N TYR A 34 -3.65 8.09 3.86
CA TYR A 34 -4.45 6.88 3.93
C TYR A 34 -3.84 5.86 4.91
N CYS A 35 -2.53 5.63 4.84
CA CYS A 35 -1.83 4.74 5.76
C CYS A 35 -1.84 5.26 7.22
N VAL A 36 -1.72 6.57 7.43
CA VAL A 36 -1.87 7.19 8.76
C VAL A 36 -3.28 6.95 9.32
N ALA A 37 -4.31 7.17 8.51
CA ALA A 37 -5.70 6.93 8.91
C ALA A 37 -5.93 5.45 9.23
N PHE A 38 -5.44 4.54 8.39
CA PHE A 38 -5.49 3.10 8.61
C PHE A 38 -4.92 2.70 9.98
N ALA A 39 -3.71 3.19 10.31
CA ALA A 39 -3.06 2.89 11.58
C ALA A 39 -3.84 3.45 12.77
N LYS A 40 -4.30 4.70 12.66
CA LYS A 40 -5.08 5.37 13.71
C LYS A 40 -6.37 4.64 14.04
N GLU A 41 -7.12 4.21 13.04
CA GLU A 41 -8.38 3.47 13.22
C GLU A 41 -8.18 2.14 13.97
N ARG A 42 -6.98 1.56 13.87
CA ARG A 42 -6.61 0.29 14.49
C ARG A 42 -5.83 0.44 15.80
N GLY A 43 -5.55 1.67 16.21
CA GLY A 43 -4.76 1.96 17.41
C GLY A 43 -3.30 1.52 17.29
N LEU A 44 -2.77 1.45 16.05
CA LEU A 44 -1.38 1.09 15.79
C LEU A 44 -0.48 2.34 15.85
N ALA A 45 0.75 2.17 16.33
CA ALA A 45 1.75 3.24 16.28
C ALA A 45 2.13 3.50 14.82
N CYS A 46 2.20 4.79 14.45
CA CYS A 46 2.51 5.20 13.09
C CYS A 46 3.40 6.44 13.11
N ILE A 47 4.43 6.42 12.29
CA ILE A 47 5.30 7.56 11.99
C ILE A 47 5.10 7.90 10.52
N GLN A 48 4.85 9.17 10.24
CA GLN A 48 4.90 9.75 8.90
C GLN A 48 6.02 10.79 8.89
N ASP A 49 7.01 10.60 8.05
CA ASP A 49 8.11 11.55 7.94
C ASP A 49 7.80 12.72 6.97
N GLU A 50 8.74 13.65 6.83
CA GLU A 50 8.58 14.85 6.00
C GLU A 50 8.53 14.52 4.50
N THR A 51 9.05 13.36 4.09
CA THR A 51 9.02 12.88 2.71
C THR A 51 7.79 12.01 2.39
N ASN A 52 6.91 11.79 3.36
CA ASN A 52 5.73 10.94 3.32
C ASN A 52 6.01 9.42 3.41
N ASN A 53 7.21 9.00 3.81
CA ASN A 53 7.39 7.61 4.21
C ASN A 53 6.54 7.29 5.44
N ILE A 54 6.14 6.04 5.57
CA ILE A 54 5.30 5.55 6.68
C ILE A 54 6.00 4.39 7.37
N ILE A 55 6.02 4.39 8.69
CA ILE A 55 6.36 3.23 9.51
C ILE A 55 5.20 2.92 10.43
N ILE A 56 4.61 1.74 10.32
CA ILE A 56 3.53 1.27 11.18
C ILE A 56 4.04 0.09 12.00
N SER A 57 3.93 0.19 13.33
CA SER A 57 4.35 -0.86 14.25
C SER A 57 3.15 -1.59 14.83
N LYS A 58 3.22 -2.92 14.84
CA LYS A 58 2.23 -3.81 15.47
C LYS A 58 2.94 -4.74 16.46
N PRO A 59 2.50 -4.81 17.73
CA PRO A 59 3.05 -5.75 18.71
C PRO A 59 2.88 -7.20 18.27
N GLY A 60 3.78 -8.08 18.70
CA GLY A 60 3.64 -9.52 18.49
C GLY A 60 2.37 -10.08 19.12
N THR A 61 1.81 -11.10 18.52
CA THR A 61 0.66 -11.83 19.08
C THR A 61 1.09 -12.66 20.30
N VAL A 62 0.08 -13.12 21.07
CA VAL A 62 0.32 -13.93 22.28
C VAL A 62 1.25 -15.10 21.99
N GLY A 63 2.34 -15.19 22.74
CA GLY A 63 3.41 -16.17 22.58
C GLY A 63 4.56 -15.76 21.66
N TYR A 64 4.42 -14.61 20.95
CA TYR A 64 5.43 -14.06 20.05
C TYR A 64 5.89 -12.64 20.42
N GLU A 65 5.44 -12.12 21.57
CA GLU A 65 5.67 -10.73 22.01
C GLU A 65 7.16 -10.38 22.16
N ASN A 66 7.96 -11.37 22.52
CA ASN A 66 9.39 -11.22 22.71
C ASN A 66 10.24 -11.79 21.55
N SER A 67 9.61 -12.16 20.46
CA SER A 67 10.33 -12.58 19.26
C SER A 67 11.03 -11.41 18.60
N GLU A 68 12.09 -11.69 17.83
CA GLU A 68 12.72 -10.68 16.99
C GLU A 68 11.69 -10.06 16.03
N PRO A 69 11.66 -8.73 15.88
CA PRO A 69 10.74 -8.07 14.99
C PRO A 69 11.02 -8.40 13.52
N VAL A 70 9.97 -8.37 12.71
CA VAL A 70 10.06 -8.54 11.26
C VAL A 70 9.70 -7.22 10.59
N ILE A 71 10.55 -6.77 9.67
CA ILE A 71 10.28 -5.62 8.81
C ILE A 71 9.62 -6.13 7.53
N ILE A 72 8.48 -5.52 7.18
CA ILE A 72 7.80 -5.71 5.90
C ILE A 72 7.89 -4.39 5.15
N GLN A 73 8.54 -4.39 3.99
CA GLN A 73 8.79 -3.18 3.21
C GLN A 73 8.08 -3.24 1.87
N GLY A 74 7.59 -2.08 1.41
CA GLY A 74 7.06 -1.84 0.07
C GLY A 74 7.07 -0.35 -0.23
N HIS A 75 6.90 0.03 -1.52
CA HIS A 75 6.75 1.44 -1.89
C HIS A 75 5.31 1.77 -2.27
N MET A 76 4.88 2.99 -1.94
CA MET A 76 3.50 3.42 -2.11
C MET A 76 3.24 4.11 -3.45
N ASP A 77 4.28 4.56 -4.14
CA ASP A 77 4.15 5.24 -5.42
C ASP A 77 4.07 4.26 -6.59
N MET A 78 3.58 4.74 -7.70
CA MET A 78 3.47 3.99 -8.94
C MET A 78 3.86 4.81 -10.16
N VAL A 79 4.34 4.13 -11.20
CA VAL A 79 4.50 4.70 -12.54
C VAL A 79 3.14 5.08 -13.13
N CYS A 80 3.01 6.29 -13.63
CA CYS A 80 1.77 6.83 -14.21
C CYS A 80 1.86 6.90 -15.74
N GLU A 81 1.49 5.82 -16.40
CA GLU A 81 1.40 5.73 -17.86
C GLU A 81 -0.01 5.36 -18.31
N LYS A 82 -0.46 5.91 -19.42
CA LYS A 82 -1.79 5.65 -19.98
C LYS A 82 -1.78 5.56 -21.50
N ARG A 83 -2.81 4.94 -22.06
CA ARG A 83 -3.00 4.95 -23.52
C ARG A 83 -3.23 6.38 -24.03
N PRO A 84 -2.78 6.71 -25.24
CA PRO A 84 -2.90 8.08 -25.79
C PRO A 84 -4.34 8.60 -25.84
N GLU A 85 -5.31 7.72 -26.07
CA GLU A 85 -6.74 8.03 -26.12
C GLU A 85 -7.43 8.12 -24.76
N SER A 86 -6.74 7.78 -23.67
CA SER A 86 -7.30 7.83 -22.32
C SER A 86 -7.36 9.27 -21.79
N ASN A 87 -8.50 9.63 -21.20
CA ASN A 87 -8.70 10.91 -20.53
C ASN A 87 -8.38 10.84 -19.01
N HIS A 88 -7.86 9.71 -18.53
CA HIS A 88 -7.55 9.52 -17.11
C HIS A 88 -6.57 10.59 -16.60
N ASP A 89 -6.88 11.19 -15.44
CA ASP A 89 -6.02 12.15 -14.75
C ASP A 89 -5.49 11.49 -13.46
N PHE A 90 -4.24 11.03 -13.47
CA PHE A 90 -3.61 10.36 -12.33
C PHE A 90 -3.55 11.19 -11.04
N LYS A 91 -3.78 12.51 -11.13
CA LYS A 91 -3.82 13.38 -9.95
C LYS A 91 -5.21 13.46 -9.32
N LYS A 92 -6.25 12.93 -9.97
CA LYS A 92 -7.64 13.10 -9.54
C LYS A 92 -8.43 11.81 -9.56
N ASP A 93 -8.23 11.00 -10.60
CA ASP A 93 -9.10 9.87 -10.89
C ASP A 93 -8.58 8.61 -10.20
N PRO A 94 -9.46 7.81 -9.60
CA PRO A 94 -9.12 6.46 -9.16
C PRO A 94 -8.86 5.55 -10.36
N LEU A 95 -8.06 4.49 -10.17
CA LEU A 95 -7.86 3.48 -11.20
C LEU A 95 -9.15 2.68 -11.43
N GLU A 96 -9.55 2.50 -12.68
CA GLU A 96 -10.69 1.68 -13.05
C GLU A 96 -10.26 0.22 -13.19
N LEU A 97 -10.47 -0.57 -12.13
CA LEU A 97 -10.03 -1.96 -12.07
C LEU A 97 -11.03 -2.90 -12.75
N TYR A 98 -10.52 -3.98 -13.33
CA TYR A 98 -11.30 -5.12 -13.79
C TYR A 98 -10.52 -6.42 -13.71
N VAL A 99 -11.21 -7.55 -13.78
CA VAL A 99 -10.61 -8.89 -13.78
C VAL A 99 -10.89 -9.54 -15.14
N GLU A 100 -9.85 -10.00 -15.79
CA GLU A 100 -9.96 -10.69 -17.08
C GLU A 100 -8.87 -11.76 -17.20
N ASP A 101 -9.26 -12.96 -17.61
CA ASP A 101 -8.37 -14.10 -17.83
C ASP A 101 -7.46 -14.44 -16.64
N GLY A 102 -7.96 -14.27 -15.41
CA GLY A 102 -7.21 -14.52 -14.18
C GLY A 102 -6.25 -13.41 -13.77
N TYR A 103 -6.30 -12.25 -14.42
CA TYR A 103 -5.48 -11.07 -14.10
C TYR A 103 -6.34 -9.93 -13.59
N VAL A 104 -5.82 -9.21 -12.59
CA VAL A 104 -6.31 -7.88 -12.23
C VAL A 104 -5.65 -6.87 -13.16
N LYS A 105 -6.44 -6.00 -13.74
CA LYS A 105 -6.01 -4.99 -14.71
C LYS A 105 -6.61 -3.63 -14.39
N ALA A 106 -5.96 -2.55 -14.84
CA ALA A 106 -6.52 -1.21 -14.87
C ALA A 106 -6.84 -0.80 -16.31
N LYS A 107 -7.97 -0.13 -16.52
CA LYS A 107 -8.44 0.25 -17.86
C LYS A 107 -7.63 1.41 -18.40
N ASP A 108 -6.93 1.15 -19.49
CA ASP A 108 -6.16 2.13 -20.27
C ASP A 108 -5.06 2.86 -19.49
N THR A 109 -4.65 2.34 -18.32
CA THR A 109 -3.59 2.88 -17.48
C THR A 109 -2.67 1.78 -16.94
N THR A 110 -1.53 2.17 -16.36
CA THR A 110 -0.76 1.33 -15.44
C THR A 110 -1.61 0.96 -14.23
N LEU A 111 -1.30 -0.19 -13.59
CA LEU A 111 -2.05 -0.73 -12.46
C LEU A 111 -1.43 -0.36 -11.09
N GLY A 112 -0.10 -0.19 -11.04
CA GLY A 112 0.60 -0.02 -9.76
C GLY A 112 0.64 -1.30 -8.91
N GLY A 113 0.62 -2.48 -9.57
CA GLY A 113 0.82 -3.75 -8.86
C GLY A 113 2.18 -3.82 -8.20
N ASP A 114 3.19 -3.29 -8.86
CA ASP A 114 4.48 -2.89 -8.32
C ASP A 114 4.34 -1.46 -7.76
N ASP A 115 4.41 -1.20 -6.46
CA ASP A 115 4.48 -2.22 -5.41
C ASP A 115 3.22 -2.21 -4.50
N GLY A 116 2.09 -1.76 -5.05
CA GLY A 116 0.82 -1.69 -4.32
C GLY A 116 0.38 -3.02 -3.72
N ILE A 117 0.79 -4.14 -4.33
CA ILE A 117 0.45 -5.46 -3.80
C ILE A 117 1.20 -5.77 -2.49
N ALA A 118 2.48 -5.38 -2.37
CA ALA A 118 3.22 -5.55 -1.13
C ALA A 118 2.64 -4.68 -0.01
N VAL A 119 2.29 -3.43 -0.31
CA VAL A 119 1.60 -2.54 0.63
C VAL A 119 0.27 -3.16 1.08
N ALA A 120 -0.54 -3.68 0.15
CA ALA A 120 -1.81 -4.33 0.46
C ALA A 120 -1.64 -5.58 1.34
N MET A 121 -0.62 -6.42 1.07
CA MET A 121 -0.29 -7.57 1.89
C MET A 121 0.10 -7.18 3.32
N ALA A 122 0.94 -6.15 3.46
CA ALA A 122 1.33 -5.64 4.76
C ALA A 122 0.12 -5.09 5.54
N LEU A 123 -0.74 -4.29 4.90
CA LEU A 123 -1.98 -3.79 5.51
C LEU A 123 -2.89 -4.93 5.95
N ALA A 124 -3.03 -5.99 5.15
CA ALA A 124 -3.83 -7.16 5.52
C ALA A 124 -3.29 -7.88 6.78
N ILE A 125 -1.97 -8.01 6.93
CA ILE A 125 -1.34 -8.58 8.12
C ILE A 125 -1.53 -7.65 9.33
N LEU A 126 -1.35 -6.34 9.14
CA LEU A 126 -1.55 -5.35 10.20
C LEU A 126 -3.00 -5.31 10.69
N ASP A 127 -3.98 -5.47 9.79
CA ASP A 127 -5.43 -5.52 10.11
C ASP A 127 -5.83 -6.83 10.79
N SER A 128 -5.16 -7.94 10.48
CA SER A 128 -5.52 -9.28 10.93
C SER A 128 -5.52 -9.40 12.47
N LYS A 129 -6.52 -10.14 12.97
CA LYS A 129 -6.64 -10.53 14.38
C LYS A 129 -6.32 -12.01 14.62
N ASP A 130 -6.23 -12.78 13.55
CA ASP A 130 -6.17 -14.24 13.61
C ASP A 130 -4.84 -14.83 13.12
N ILE A 131 -3.98 -14.02 12.50
CA ILE A 131 -2.67 -14.46 12.02
C ILE A 131 -1.66 -14.31 13.17
N PRO A 132 -1.07 -15.40 13.69
CA PRO A 132 0.04 -15.30 14.66
C PRO A 132 1.27 -14.67 14.00
N HIS A 133 1.90 -13.70 14.68
CA HIS A 133 3.06 -13.00 14.14
C HIS A 133 3.97 -12.45 15.25
N PRO A 134 5.28 -12.30 15.00
CA PRO A 134 6.19 -11.54 15.85
C PRO A 134 5.84 -10.04 15.80
N PRO A 135 6.51 -9.18 16.58
CA PRO A 135 6.41 -7.73 16.35
C PRO A 135 6.69 -7.40 14.88
N ILE A 136 5.88 -6.51 14.29
CA ILE A 136 5.98 -6.12 12.88
C ILE A 136 6.25 -4.63 12.79
N GLU A 137 7.17 -4.25 11.91
CA GLU A 137 7.36 -2.89 11.43
C GLU A 137 7.09 -2.89 9.92
N ALA A 138 5.98 -2.31 9.51
CA ALA A 138 5.69 -2.09 8.10
C ALA A 138 6.27 -0.75 7.67
N VAL A 139 7.22 -0.78 6.74
CA VAL A 139 7.94 0.38 6.21
C VAL A 139 7.47 0.62 4.78
N PHE A 140 6.71 1.70 4.58
CA PHE A 140 6.24 2.09 3.27
C PHE A 140 6.98 3.33 2.79
N THR A 141 7.78 3.16 1.75
CA THR A 141 8.58 4.22 1.16
C THR A 141 7.84 4.91 0.01
N VAL A 142 8.37 6.04 -0.45
CA VAL A 142 7.83 6.80 -1.57
C VAL A 142 8.92 7.06 -2.61
N ASP A 143 8.49 7.41 -3.83
CA ASP A 143 9.36 7.84 -4.93
C ASP A 143 10.45 6.82 -5.29
N GLU A 144 10.11 5.53 -5.20
CA GLU A 144 11.01 4.42 -5.57
C GLU A 144 11.30 4.44 -7.06
N GLU A 145 10.25 4.63 -7.87
CA GLU A 145 10.28 4.52 -9.33
C GLU A 145 11.17 5.57 -10.03
N ILE A 146 11.55 6.63 -9.31
CA ILE A 146 12.47 7.66 -9.81
C ILE A 146 13.53 7.96 -8.75
N GLY A 147 14.46 7.02 -8.55
CA GLY A 147 15.69 7.26 -7.78
C GLY A 147 15.60 6.99 -6.28
N MET A 148 14.54 6.32 -5.79
CA MET A 148 14.41 5.88 -4.39
C MET A 148 14.47 7.03 -3.35
N GLY A 149 13.99 8.23 -3.73
CA GLY A 149 14.11 9.42 -2.90
C GLY A 149 13.50 9.30 -1.50
N GLY A 150 12.43 8.51 -1.34
CA GLY A 150 11.87 8.23 -0.02
C GLY A 150 12.83 7.43 0.86
N ALA A 151 13.35 6.32 0.34
CA ALA A 151 14.22 5.43 1.10
C ALA A 151 15.55 6.09 1.51
N GLU A 152 16.07 7.01 0.70
CA GLU A 152 17.29 7.77 1.02
C GLU A 152 17.12 8.73 2.21
N ASN A 153 15.88 9.10 2.54
CA ASN A 153 15.56 10.06 3.60
C ASN A 153 14.93 9.42 4.85
N ILE A 154 14.84 8.09 4.90
CA ILE A 154 14.33 7.39 6.07
C ILE A 154 15.45 7.26 7.12
N ASP A 155 15.17 7.66 8.38
CA ASP A 155 16.09 7.58 9.53
C ASP A 155 15.87 6.29 10.36
#